data_bf58d552531d24e18da1f7608872d415
#
_entry.id   bf58d552531d24e18da1f7608872d415
#
_cell.length_a   1.000
_cell.length_b   1.000
_cell.length_c   1.000
_cell.angle_alpha   90.00
_cell.angle_beta   90.00
_cell.angle_gamma   90.00
#
_symmetry.space_group_name_H-M   'P 1'
#
loop_
_entity.id
_entity.type
_entity.pdbx_description
1 polymer ?
#
loop_
_entity_poly.entity_id
_entity_poly.type
_entity_poly.pdbx_seq_one_letter_code
_entity_poly.pdbx_strand_id
1 'polypeptide(L)'
;PGFKVNMWGYNGQSPGPTIEVVEGDRVRIFVTNHLPEHTSVHWHGQRLPNGMDGVTGLTQPAIPAGKTFVYEFVARRPGTFMYHPHGDEMVQIAMGMMGFWVTHPKAQHPLIDEVQRDFCFLLSAYDIEPGAATPKVAEMTDFNLWTWNSRIFPGIDSLNVRLNDKVRIRMGNLTMTNHPMHVHGHEFLVTGTDGGPTPKSTRWHEVTTDVAVGQMRQIEFVADEEGDWAFHCHKSHHTMNPMGHDVPTLIGVDHSGLAKKFNKLIPDYMVMGERGMSDMVEMEMPIPDNTVPMMTGQGPFGSVEMGGMFSVLKVRREQKPGDYKDPGWFKHPAGTVAHEYTGPMAEPARFSAEGGQSMPRVRK
;
A
#
# COMPACT_ATOMS: atom_id res chain seq x y z
N PRO A 1 10.24 5.16 22.05
CA PRO A 1 8.97 5.49 22.67
C PRO A 1 8.11 6.28 21.68
N GLY A 2 7.00 5.67 21.25
CA GLY A 2 6.08 6.28 20.30
C GLY A 2 5.19 7.33 20.97
N PHE A 3 4.61 8.19 20.18
CA PHE A 3 3.53 9.09 20.58
C PHE A 3 2.21 8.59 19.98
N LYS A 4 1.10 8.99 20.58
CA LYS A 4 -0.24 8.63 20.12
C LYS A 4 -0.85 9.80 19.37
N VAL A 5 -1.47 9.50 18.25
CA VAL A 5 -2.20 10.46 17.41
C VAL A 5 -3.67 10.07 17.41
N ASN A 6 -4.55 11.03 17.64
CA ASN A 6 -5.99 10.83 17.53
C ASN A 6 -6.41 10.99 16.09
N MET A 7 -7.05 9.96 15.55
CA MET A 7 -7.57 9.95 14.18
C MET A 7 -9.09 9.77 14.21
N TRP A 8 -9.74 10.11 13.12
CA TRP A 8 -11.13 9.79 12.90
C TRP A 8 -11.25 8.53 12.02
N GLY A 9 -12.34 7.80 12.19
CA GLY A 9 -12.55 6.59 11.40
C GLY A 9 -13.95 6.06 11.52
N TYR A 10 -14.34 5.23 10.57
CA TYR A 10 -15.61 4.50 10.64
C TYR A 10 -15.49 3.33 11.61
N ASN A 11 -16.45 3.22 12.53
CA ASN A 11 -16.47 2.22 13.62
C ASN A 11 -15.18 2.20 14.46
N GLY A 12 -14.57 3.38 14.68
CA GLY A 12 -13.39 3.53 15.54
C GLY A 12 -12.10 3.00 14.96
N GLN A 13 -12.01 2.81 13.65
CA GLN A 13 -10.80 2.34 12.96
C GLN A 13 -10.55 3.08 11.65
N SER A 14 -9.30 3.10 11.20
CA SER A 14 -8.89 3.54 9.86
C SER A 14 -7.97 2.48 9.21
N PRO A 15 -8.27 2.03 7.98
CA PRO A 15 -9.53 2.25 7.27
C PRO A 15 -10.72 1.70 8.05
N GLY A 16 -11.92 2.21 7.73
CA GLY A 16 -13.17 1.62 8.19
C GLY A 16 -13.31 0.15 7.72
N PRO A 17 -14.31 -0.58 8.23
CA PRO A 17 -14.53 -1.97 7.83
C PRO A 17 -14.67 -2.10 6.33
N THR A 18 -14.06 -3.12 5.74
CA THR A 18 -14.36 -3.50 4.35
C THR A 18 -15.81 -3.95 4.27
N ILE A 19 -16.60 -3.30 3.43
CA ILE A 19 -17.99 -3.68 3.17
C ILE A 19 -17.98 -4.69 2.03
N GLU A 20 -18.46 -5.89 2.30
CA GLU A 20 -18.61 -6.95 1.29
C GLU A 20 -20.09 -7.27 1.09
N VAL A 21 -20.52 -7.25 -0.18
CA VAL A 21 -21.91 -7.52 -0.58
C VAL A 21 -21.93 -8.34 -1.85
N VAL A 22 -23.08 -8.92 -2.16
CA VAL A 22 -23.31 -9.65 -3.41
C VAL A 22 -24.12 -8.76 -4.38
N GLU A 23 -23.81 -8.87 -5.65
CA GLU A 23 -24.56 -8.20 -6.73
C GLU A 23 -26.06 -8.49 -6.60
N GLY A 24 -26.88 -7.45 -6.58
CA GLY A 24 -28.30 -7.53 -6.38
C GLY A 24 -28.78 -7.40 -4.94
N ASP A 25 -27.89 -7.41 -3.97
CA ASP A 25 -28.23 -7.19 -2.57
C ASP A 25 -28.81 -5.78 -2.38
N ARG A 26 -29.89 -5.72 -1.60
CA ARG A 26 -30.40 -4.47 -1.06
C ARG A 26 -29.70 -4.17 0.23
N VAL A 27 -28.84 -3.17 0.23
CA VAL A 27 -28.08 -2.73 1.40
C VAL A 27 -28.82 -1.64 2.13
N ARG A 28 -28.75 -1.65 3.45
CA ARG A 28 -29.24 -0.58 4.32
C ARG A 28 -28.15 -0.28 5.34
N ILE A 29 -27.60 0.93 5.27
CA ILE A 29 -26.46 1.34 6.09
C ILE A 29 -26.90 2.52 6.95
N PHE A 30 -26.80 2.37 8.26
CA PHE A 30 -27.05 3.42 9.23
C PHE A 30 -25.70 4.08 9.57
N VAL A 31 -25.63 5.38 9.38
CA VAL A 31 -24.46 6.20 9.70
C VAL A 31 -24.81 7.13 10.85
N THR A 32 -24.27 6.85 12.03
CA THR A 32 -24.36 7.72 13.20
C THR A 32 -23.14 8.59 13.28
N ASN A 33 -23.33 9.91 13.25
CA ASN A 33 -22.22 10.85 13.31
C ASN A 33 -21.83 11.13 14.76
N HIS A 34 -20.65 10.65 15.17
CA HIS A 34 -20.02 10.93 16.47
C HIS A 34 -18.89 11.98 16.38
N LEU A 35 -18.68 12.56 15.20
CA LEU A 35 -17.69 13.63 15.03
C LEU A 35 -18.16 14.92 15.70
N PRO A 36 -17.22 15.83 16.01
CA PRO A 36 -17.57 17.17 16.55
C PRO A 36 -18.19 18.08 15.49
N GLU A 37 -18.23 17.67 14.24
CA GLU A 37 -18.73 18.42 13.10
C GLU A 37 -19.72 17.60 12.26
N HIS A 38 -20.29 18.19 11.24
CA HIS A 38 -21.16 17.48 10.30
C HIS A 38 -20.37 16.57 9.37
N THR A 39 -21.03 15.56 8.80
CA THR A 39 -20.44 14.64 7.80
C THR A 39 -21.49 14.17 6.79
N SER A 40 -21.06 13.39 5.85
CA SER A 40 -21.89 12.50 5.00
C SER A 40 -21.01 11.36 4.51
N VAL A 41 -21.58 10.36 3.85
CA VAL A 41 -20.80 9.25 3.27
C VAL A 41 -21.12 9.13 1.79
N HIS A 42 -20.09 9.27 0.96
CA HIS A 42 -20.15 9.00 -0.47
C HIS A 42 -19.71 7.55 -0.74
N TRP A 43 -20.51 6.84 -1.55
CA TRP A 43 -20.28 5.46 -1.95
C TRP A 43 -19.59 5.45 -3.32
N HIS A 44 -18.31 5.69 -3.31
CA HIS A 44 -17.49 5.99 -4.48
C HIS A 44 -17.52 4.85 -5.50
N GLY A 45 -18.00 5.17 -6.69
CA GLY A 45 -18.13 4.24 -7.81
C GLY A 45 -19.41 3.42 -7.85
N GLN A 46 -20.26 3.48 -6.82
CA GLN A 46 -21.54 2.77 -6.80
C GLN A 46 -22.57 3.41 -7.74
N ARG A 47 -23.35 2.59 -8.44
CA ARG A 47 -24.50 3.05 -9.25
C ARG A 47 -25.77 2.97 -8.40
N LEU A 48 -26.16 4.08 -7.82
CA LEU A 48 -27.23 4.20 -6.84
C LEU A 48 -28.18 5.36 -7.16
N PRO A 49 -29.34 5.47 -6.49
CA PRO A 49 -30.22 6.64 -6.61
C PRO A 49 -29.50 7.91 -6.14
N ASN A 50 -29.69 9.02 -6.86
CA ASN A 50 -29.01 10.29 -6.60
C ASN A 50 -29.09 10.73 -5.12
N GLY A 51 -30.26 10.62 -4.48
CA GLY A 51 -30.43 10.98 -3.06
C GLY A 51 -29.68 10.11 -2.05
N MET A 52 -29.00 9.03 -2.50
CA MET A 52 -28.17 8.15 -1.68
C MET A 52 -26.67 8.33 -1.97
N ASP A 53 -26.31 9.28 -2.84
CA ASP A 53 -24.93 9.50 -3.30
C ASP A 53 -24.01 10.10 -2.23
N GLY A 54 -24.58 10.79 -1.24
CA GLY A 54 -23.85 11.23 -0.06
C GLY A 54 -23.16 12.59 -0.18
N VAL A 55 -23.41 13.38 -1.23
CA VAL A 55 -22.80 14.70 -1.40
C VAL A 55 -23.57 15.73 -0.59
N THR A 56 -22.95 16.24 0.46
CA THR A 56 -23.54 17.26 1.34
C THR A 56 -23.91 18.52 0.56
N GLY A 57 -25.15 18.97 0.74
CA GLY A 57 -25.67 20.20 0.13
C GLY A 57 -26.13 20.05 -1.32
N LEU A 58 -25.82 18.91 -1.97
CA LEU A 58 -26.23 18.63 -3.35
C LEU A 58 -27.25 17.48 -3.41
N THR A 59 -26.89 16.31 -2.91
CA THR A 59 -27.74 15.11 -2.99
C THR A 59 -28.45 14.80 -1.68
N GLN A 60 -27.96 15.35 -0.57
CA GLN A 60 -28.55 15.24 0.76
C GLN A 60 -28.16 16.42 1.66
N PRO A 61 -28.89 16.66 2.77
CA PRO A 61 -28.40 17.51 3.84
C PRO A 61 -27.25 16.83 4.59
N ALA A 62 -26.37 17.61 5.20
CA ALA A 62 -25.31 17.10 6.08
C ALA A 62 -25.91 16.29 7.24
N ILE A 63 -25.18 15.29 7.72
CA ILE A 63 -25.48 14.55 8.95
C ILE A 63 -24.91 15.34 10.13
N PRO A 64 -25.74 16.02 10.95
CA PRO A 64 -25.22 16.75 12.10
C PRO A 64 -24.61 15.84 13.16
N ALA A 65 -23.74 16.37 14.01
CA ALA A 65 -23.21 15.65 15.16
C ALA A 65 -24.34 15.04 16.02
N GLY A 66 -24.18 13.79 16.43
CA GLY A 66 -25.16 13.02 17.20
C GLY A 66 -26.39 12.52 16.42
N LYS A 67 -26.46 12.73 15.11
CA LYS A 67 -27.60 12.24 14.29
C LYS A 67 -27.23 11.00 13.48
N THR A 68 -28.28 10.22 13.15
CA THR A 68 -28.17 9.02 12.34
C THR A 68 -28.92 9.21 11.04
N PHE A 69 -28.25 8.96 9.91
CA PHE A 69 -28.88 8.89 8.59
C PHE A 69 -28.86 7.44 8.08
N VAL A 70 -29.76 7.12 7.15
CA VAL A 70 -29.80 5.81 6.52
C VAL A 70 -29.60 5.94 5.02
N TYR A 71 -28.71 5.11 4.50
CA TYR A 71 -28.52 4.93 3.06
C TYR A 71 -29.09 3.56 2.67
N GLU A 72 -29.91 3.54 1.63
CA GLU A 72 -30.58 2.34 1.18
C GLU A 72 -30.59 2.25 -0.33
N PHE A 73 -29.88 1.27 -0.88
CA PHE A 73 -29.76 1.08 -2.33
C PHE A 73 -29.45 -0.39 -2.67
N VAL A 74 -29.44 -0.71 -3.97
CA VAL A 74 -29.09 -2.02 -4.48
C VAL A 74 -27.66 -1.99 -5.02
N ALA A 75 -26.82 -2.94 -4.61
CA ALA A 75 -25.50 -3.16 -5.18
C ALA A 75 -25.64 -3.73 -6.59
N ARG A 76 -25.49 -2.89 -7.62
CA ARG A 76 -25.91 -3.21 -8.99
C ARG A 76 -24.87 -3.90 -9.84
N ARG A 77 -23.60 -3.87 -9.47
CA ARG A 77 -22.52 -4.45 -10.26
C ARG A 77 -21.39 -4.97 -9.39
N PRO A 78 -20.75 -6.08 -9.78
CA PRO A 78 -19.56 -6.56 -9.10
C PRO A 78 -18.36 -5.64 -9.38
N GLY A 79 -17.44 -5.59 -8.43
CA GLY A 79 -16.23 -4.77 -8.57
C GLY A 79 -15.64 -4.35 -7.25
N THR A 80 -14.65 -3.47 -7.36
CA THR A 80 -13.91 -2.87 -6.27
C THR A 80 -14.27 -1.40 -6.16
N PHE A 81 -14.64 -0.94 -4.97
CA PHE A 81 -15.12 0.40 -4.71
C PHE A 81 -14.58 0.91 -3.38
N MET A 82 -14.87 2.18 -3.06
CA MET A 82 -14.46 2.82 -1.81
C MET A 82 -15.65 3.55 -1.19
N TYR A 83 -15.52 3.96 0.06
CA TYR A 83 -16.43 4.92 0.68
C TYR A 83 -15.63 5.90 1.53
N HIS A 84 -16.05 7.14 1.52
CA HIS A 84 -15.39 8.24 2.21
C HIS A 84 -16.37 9.37 2.52
N PRO A 85 -16.03 10.34 3.41
CA PRO A 85 -16.86 11.51 3.66
C PRO A 85 -17.00 12.38 2.40
N HIS A 86 -18.12 13.09 2.29
CA HIS A 86 -18.31 14.16 1.32
C HIS A 86 -18.96 15.41 1.96
N GLY A 87 -18.70 15.59 3.25
CA GLY A 87 -18.91 16.80 4.03
C GLY A 87 -17.62 17.10 4.73
N ASP A 88 -16.99 18.25 4.46
CA ASP A 88 -15.62 18.60 4.83
C ASP A 88 -14.59 17.48 4.47
N GLU A 89 -14.69 17.05 3.23
CA GLU A 89 -13.98 15.88 2.70
C GLU A 89 -12.48 15.95 2.93
N MET A 90 -11.85 17.09 2.69
CA MET A 90 -10.41 17.29 2.81
C MET A 90 -9.94 16.99 4.25
N VAL A 91 -10.59 17.57 5.24
CA VAL A 91 -10.24 17.36 6.66
C VAL A 91 -10.52 15.93 7.07
N GLN A 92 -11.69 15.40 6.74
CA GLN A 92 -12.12 14.10 7.25
C GLN A 92 -11.34 12.94 6.63
N ILE A 93 -10.94 13.02 5.35
CA ILE A 93 -10.04 12.03 4.73
C ILE A 93 -8.64 12.13 5.36
N ALA A 94 -8.09 13.35 5.52
CA ALA A 94 -6.78 13.55 6.14
C ALA A 94 -6.73 13.07 7.60
N MET A 95 -7.87 13.08 8.29
CA MET A 95 -8.04 12.53 9.64
C MET A 95 -8.18 11.00 9.67
N GLY A 96 -8.35 10.33 8.50
CA GLY A 96 -8.38 8.86 8.40
C GLY A 96 -9.74 8.26 8.02
N MET A 97 -10.75 9.05 7.71
CA MET A 97 -12.08 8.54 7.36
C MET A 97 -12.15 8.03 5.92
N MET A 98 -12.00 6.74 5.76
CA MET A 98 -12.05 6.05 4.46
C MET A 98 -12.35 4.58 4.67
N GLY A 99 -12.85 3.90 3.65
CA GLY A 99 -13.07 2.47 3.69
C GLY A 99 -13.17 1.81 2.32
N PHE A 100 -13.05 0.52 2.30
CA PHE A 100 -13.06 -0.31 1.11
C PHE A 100 -14.41 -0.99 0.92
N TRP A 101 -14.83 -1.15 -0.33
CA TRP A 101 -16.07 -1.85 -0.67
C TRP A 101 -15.83 -2.85 -1.80
N VAL A 102 -16.27 -4.08 -1.59
CA VAL A 102 -16.25 -5.14 -2.61
C VAL A 102 -17.67 -5.62 -2.87
N THR A 103 -18.08 -5.62 -4.13
CA THR A 103 -19.30 -6.30 -4.56
C THR A 103 -18.90 -7.57 -5.30
N HIS A 104 -19.28 -8.71 -4.74
CA HIS A 104 -19.07 -10.02 -5.36
C HIS A 104 -20.13 -10.28 -6.43
N PRO A 105 -19.81 -10.99 -7.51
CA PRO A 105 -20.82 -11.39 -8.49
C PRO A 105 -21.81 -12.39 -7.87
N LYS A 106 -23.08 -12.28 -8.23
CA LYS A 106 -24.14 -13.16 -7.74
C LYS A 106 -24.01 -14.61 -8.22
N ALA A 107 -23.37 -14.81 -9.35
CA ALA A 107 -23.11 -16.11 -9.98
C ALA A 107 -21.77 -16.04 -10.73
N GLN A 108 -21.36 -17.17 -11.33
CA GLN A 108 -20.18 -17.17 -12.18
C GLN A 108 -20.28 -16.05 -13.23
N HIS A 109 -19.28 -15.17 -13.24
CA HIS A 109 -19.28 -13.98 -14.08
C HIS A 109 -18.28 -14.13 -15.23
N PRO A 110 -18.64 -13.80 -16.48
CA PRO A 110 -17.77 -14.06 -17.63
C PRO A 110 -16.45 -13.26 -17.60
N LEU A 111 -16.42 -12.14 -16.87
CA LEU A 111 -15.26 -11.24 -16.77
C LEU A 111 -14.53 -11.32 -15.43
N ILE A 112 -15.01 -12.10 -14.47
CA ILE A 112 -14.41 -12.22 -13.13
C ILE A 112 -14.07 -13.69 -12.93
N ASP A 113 -12.79 -13.97 -12.86
CA ASP A 113 -12.29 -15.32 -12.61
C ASP A 113 -12.31 -15.63 -11.10
N GLU A 114 -12.42 -16.91 -10.76
CA GLU A 114 -12.20 -17.38 -9.40
C GLU A 114 -10.71 -17.31 -9.08
N VAL A 115 -10.41 -16.94 -7.83
CA VAL A 115 -9.04 -16.84 -7.31
C VAL A 115 -8.94 -17.54 -5.97
N GLN A 116 -7.76 -18.05 -5.64
CA GLN A 116 -7.48 -18.65 -4.34
C GLN A 116 -7.18 -17.59 -3.28
N ARG A 117 -6.66 -16.42 -3.70
CA ARG A 117 -6.33 -15.30 -2.82
C ARG A 117 -6.82 -13.99 -3.39
N ASP A 118 -7.48 -13.20 -2.55
CA ASP A 118 -8.01 -11.87 -2.89
C ASP A 118 -7.59 -10.89 -1.79
N PHE A 119 -6.72 -9.94 -2.13
CA PHE A 119 -6.18 -8.96 -1.20
C PHE A 119 -6.72 -7.57 -1.51
N CYS A 120 -6.98 -6.78 -0.46
CA CYS A 120 -7.49 -5.42 -0.56
C CYS A 120 -6.51 -4.44 0.09
N PHE A 121 -6.06 -3.44 -0.67
CA PHE A 121 -5.21 -2.36 -0.19
C PHE A 121 -5.85 -1.01 -0.47
N LEU A 122 -6.21 -0.29 0.59
CA LEU A 122 -6.60 1.10 0.53
C LEU A 122 -5.36 1.97 0.73
N LEU A 123 -5.03 2.75 -0.29
CA LEU A 123 -3.88 3.64 -0.29
C LEU A 123 -4.29 4.94 0.39
N SER A 124 -3.56 5.33 1.42
CA SER A 124 -3.80 6.54 2.19
C SER A 124 -2.50 7.23 2.56
N ALA A 125 -2.57 8.52 2.84
CA ALA A 125 -1.43 9.33 3.21
C ALA A 125 -1.79 10.23 4.38
N TYR A 126 -0.82 10.46 5.27
CA TYR A 126 -0.99 11.29 6.45
C TYR A 126 0.20 12.23 6.61
N ASP A 127 -0.06 13.39 7.19
CA ASP A 127 0.96 14.28 7.71
C ASP A 127 0.88 14.26 9.25
N ILE A 128 1.83 13.58 9.88
CA ILE A 128 1.86 13.37 11.33
C ILE A 128 3.20 13.83 11.88
N GLU A 129 3.18 14.98 12.52
CA GLU A 129 4.34 15.53 13.21
C GLU A 129 4.57 14.82 14.55
N PRO A 130 5.83 14.53 14.92
CA PRO A 130 6.15 13.97 16.23
C PRO A 130 5.61 14.83 17.39
N GLY A 131 4.76 14.22 18.20
CA GLY A 131 4.13 14.89 19.34
C GLY A 131 2.83 15.64 19.03
N ALA A 132 2.38 15.65 17.77
CA ALA A 132 1.07 16.20 17.41
C ALA A 132 -0.06 15.35 18.00
N ALA A 133 -1.17 16.01 18.37
CA ALA A 133 -2.35 15.32 18.90
C ALA A 133 -3.21 14.69 17.78
N THR A 134 -3.14 15.23 16.56
CA THR A 134 -3.90 14.81 15.37
C THR A 134 -3.03 14.93 14.12
N PRO A 135 -3.36 14.25 13.02
CA PRO A 135 -2.78 14.55 11.71
C PRO A 135 -2.97 16.03 11.37
N LYS A 136 -2.03 16.59 10.63
CA LYS A 136 -2.13 17.93 10.07
C LYS A 136 -3.02 17.88 8.82
N VAL A 137 -4.04 18.72 8.79
CA VAL A 137 -5.07 18.67 7.74
C VAL A 137 -5.09 19.92 6.85
N ALA A 138 -4.29 20.94 7.18
CA ALA A 138 -4.33 22.25 6.50
C ALA A 138 -3.72 22.23 5.09
N GLU A 139 -2.79 21.33 4.84
CA GLU A 139 -2.08 21.21 3.56
C GLU A 139 -2.07 19.76 3.12
N MET A 140 -2.82 19.42 2.08
CA MET A 140 -2.89 18.05 1.56
C MET A 140 -1.85 17.78 0.46
N THR A 141 -0.69 18.42 0.53
CA THR A 141 0.42 18.25 -0.43
C THR A 141 1.66 17.65 0.20
N ASP A 142 1.90 17.89 1.48
CA ASP A 142 3.12 17.49 2.19
C ASP A 142 2.82 16.38 3.18
N PHE A 143 2.79 15.16 2.69
CA PHE A 143 2.62 13.97 3.53
C PHE A 143 3.98 13.39 3.91
N ASN A 144 4.06 12.85 5.14
CA ASN A 144 5.24 12.14 5.63
C ASN A 144 5.00 10.64 5.87
N LEU A 145 3.76 10.19 5.71
CA LEU A 145 3.37 8.79 5.84
C LEU A 145 2.51 8.36 4.66
N TRP A 146 3.01 7.43 3.85
CA TRP A 146 2.26 6.75 2.80
C TRP A 146 1.98 5.33 3.23
N THR A 147 0.72 4.96 3.26
CA THR A 147 0.27 3.76 3.95
C THR A 147 -0.62 2.88 3.07
N TRP A 148 -0.63 1.58 3.36
CA TRP A 148 -1.64 0.63 2.93
C TRP A 148 -2.47 0.21 4.14
N ASN A 149 -3.79 0.37 4.02
CA ASN A 149 -4.71 0.09 5.11
C ASN A 149 -4.30 0.78 6.42
N SER A 150 -3.84 2.04 6.32
CA SER A 150 -3.32 2.87 7.42
C SER A 150 -2.11 2.27 8.15
N ARG A 151 -1.36 1.41 7.48
CA ARG A 151 -0.14 0.77 8.01
C ARG A 151 1.04 1.00 7.06
N ILE A 152 2.25 0.89 7.59
CA ILE A 152 3.50 0.88 6.81
C ILE A 152 4.30 -0.37 7.16
N PHE A 153 5.17 -0.82 6.26
CA PHE A 153 6.06 -1.96 6.52
C PHE A 153 7.01 -1.66 7.71
N PRO A 154 7.26 -2.60 8.61
CA PRO A 154 6.84 -4.02 8.63
C PRO A 154 5.48 -4.30 9.27
N GLY A 155 4.66 -3.29 9.58
CA GLY A 155 3.33 -3.44 10.14
C GLY A 155 2.25 -3.86 9.13
N ILE A 156 2.58 -3.96 7.84
CA ILE A 156 1.70 -4.49 6.79
C ILE A 156 1.91 -6.01 6.71
N ASP A 157 0.83 -6.76 6.80
CA ASP A 157 0.88 -8.21 6.67
C ASP A 157 1.44 -8.64 5.30
N SER A 158 2.22 -9.72 5.28
CA SER A 158 2.69 -10.33 4.03
C SER A 158 1.55 -10.98 3.25
N LEU A 159 1.70 -11.00 1.92
CA LEU A 159 0.76 -11.66 1.02
C LEU A 159 1.17 -13.14 0.89
N ASN A 160 0.59 -13.99 1.75
CA ASN A 160 0.96 -15.41 1.80
C ASN A 160 0.12 -16.21 0.81
N VAL A 161 0.77 -16.88 -0.11
CA VAL A 161 0.15 -17.64 -1.19
C VAL A 161 0.86 -18.97 -1.42
N ARG A 162 0.13 -19.94 -1.95
CA ARG A 162 0.69 -21.20 -2.40
C ARG A 162 1.21 -21.06 -3.82
N LEU A 163 2.28 -21.80 -4.14
CA LEU A 163 2.74 -21.91 -5.52
C LEU A 163 1.60 -22.38 -6.45
N ASN A 164 1.41 -21.67 -7.56
CA ASN A 164 0.34 -21.80 -8.54
C ASN A 164 -1.05 -21.32 -8.09
N ASP A 165 -1.18 -20.66 -6.94
CA ASP A 165 -2.43 -19.96 -6.63
C ASP A 165 -2.64 -18.82 -7.64
N LYS A 166 -3.89 -18.66 -8.07
CA LYS A 166 -4.33 -17.46 -8.76
C LYS A 166 -4.65 -16.39 -7.73
N VAL A 167 -3.97 -15.27 -7.84
CA VAL A 167 -3.99 -14.17 -6.88
C VAL A 167 -4.67 -12.97 -7.49
N ARG A 168 -5.52 -12.30 -6.71
CA ARG A 168 -6.09 -10.98 -7.00
C ARG A 168 -5.63 -9.98 -5.97
N ILE A 169 -5.22 -8.81 -6.44
CA ILE A 169 -4.96 -7.66 -5.59
C ILE A 169 -5.88 -6.53 -6.03
N ARG A 170 -6.66 -6.01 -5.09
CA ARG A 170 -7.55 -4.86 -5.25
C ARG A 170 -6.90 -3.65 -4.58
N MET A 171 -6.85 -2.54 -5.27
CA MET A 171 -6.27 -1.30 -4.79
C MET A 171 -7.24 -0.15 -4.99
N GLY A 172 -7.38 0.70 -3.98
CA GLY A 172 -8.16 1.93 -4.04
C GLY A 172 -7.31 3.09 -3.54
N ASN A 173 -7.32 4.22 -4.22
CA ASN A 173 -6.48 5.37 -3.91
C ASN A 173 -7.30 6.56 -3.41
N LEU A 174 -7.18 6.86 -2.13
CA LEU A 174 -7.74 8.06 -1.47
C LEU A 174 -6.63 9.00 -0.96
N THR A 175 -5.48 9.00 -1.64
CA THR A 175 -4.41 10.00 -1.44
C THR A 175 -4.52 11.13 -2.45
N MET A 176 -3.65 12.12 -2.35
CA MET A 176 -3.60 13.26 -3.29
C MET A 176 -2.56 13.08 -4.40
N THR A 177 -2.00 11.88 -4.57
CA THR A 177 -1.05 11.55 -5.63
C THR A 177 -1.32 10.17 -6.21
N ASN A 178 -0.80 9.89 -7.39
CA ASN A 178 -0.87 8.56 -7.98
C ASN A 178 0.17 7.61 -7.35
N HIS A 179 -0.09 6.32 -7.47
CA HIS A 179 0.78 5.27 -6.96
C HIS A 179 1.03 4.21 -8.04
N PRO A 180 2.23 4.18 -8.64
CA PRO A 180 2.64 3.06 -9.50
C PRO A 180 2.93 1.83 -8.64
N MET A 181 2.06 0.83 -8.70
CA MET A 181 2.12 -0.38 -7.88
C MET A 181 2.83 -1.49 -8.63
N HIS A 182 3.95 -1.98 -8.08
CA HIS A 182 4.85 -2.93 -8.71
C HIS A 182 4.92 -4.26 -7.97
N VAL A 183 4.83 -5.35 -8.69
CA VAL A 183 5.01 -6.72 -8.20
C VAL A 183 6.31 -7.29 -8.78
N HIS A 184 7.21 -7.74 -7.92
CA HIS A 184 8.43 -8.41 -8.34
C HIS A 184 8.17 -9.86 -8.75
N GLY A 185 8.96 -10.37 -9.68
CA GLY A 185 9.01 -11.78 -10.07
C GLY A 185 7.80 -12.31 -10.84
N HIS A 186 6.74 -11.52 -10.98
CA HIS A 186 5.51 -11.91 -11.64
C HIS A 186 5.02 -10.81 -12.58
N GLU A 187 4.43 -11.20 -13.69
CA GLU A 187 3.61 -10.30 -14.51
C GLU A 187 2.13 -10.51 -14.20
N PHE A 188 1.32 -9.48 -14.31
CA PHE A 188 -0.10 -9.53 -14.01
C PHE A 188 -0.95 -8.92 -15.11
N LEU A 189 -2.23 -9.26 -15.11
CA LEU A 189 -3.25 -8.63 -15.94
C LEU A 189 -4.03 -7.60 -15.12
N VAL A 190 -4.31 -6.42 -15.68
CA VAL A 190 -5.28 -5.49 -15.11
C VAL A 190 -6.68 -5.98 -15.46
N THR A 191 -7.34 -6.60 -14.48
CA THR A 191 -8.64 -7.27 -14.66
C THR A 191 -9.83 -6.44 -14.22
N GLY A 192 -9.61 -5.34 -13.52
CA GLY A 192 -10.64 -4.40 -13.10
C GLY A 192 -10.12 -2.98 -12.92
N THR A 193 -11.03 -2.04 -13.10
CA THR A 193 -10.82 -0.60 -12.87
C THR A 193 -11.92 -0.09 -11.93
N ASP A 194 -11.94 1.21 -11.65
CA ASP A 194 -13.05 1.89 -10.97
C ASP A 194 -14.40 1.71 -11.67
N GLY A 195 -14.39 1.37 -12.96
CA GLY A 195 -15.58 1.00 -13.74
C GLY A 195 -16.08 -0.42 -13.52
N GLY A 196 -15.35 -1.27 -12.80
CA GLY A 196 -15.61 -2.70 -12.63
C GLY A 196 -14.70 -3.58 -13.48
N PRO A 197 -15.10 -4.84 -13.75
CA PRO A 197 -14.25 -5.78 -14.49
C PRO A 197 -14.03 -5.34 -15.94
N THR A 198 -12.79 -5.44 -16.40
CA THR A 198 -12.41 -5.13 -17.79
C THR A 198 -12.78 -6.28 -18.74
N PRO A 199 -13.16 -6.00 -20.01
CA PRO A 199 -13.32 -7.03 -21.02
C PRO A 199 -12.03 -7.86 -21.20
N LYS A 200 -12.14 -9.18 -21.34
CA LYS A 200 -10.96 -10.06 -21.45
C LYS A 200 -10.06 -9.68 -22.64
N SER A 201 -10.64 -9.21 -23.74
CA SER A 201 -9.90 -8.78 -24.93
C SER A 201 -9.11 -7.47 -24.77
N THR A 202 -9.33 -6.73 -23.70
CA THR A 202 -8.64 -5.45 -23.42
C THR A 202 -7.62 -5.58 -22.29
N ARG A 203 -7.37 -6.80 -21.81
CA ARG A 203 -6.36 -7.06 -20.77
C ARG A 203 -5.01 -7.25 -21.43
N TRP A 204 -4.00 -6.66 -20.81
CA TRP A 204 -2.60 -6.82 -21.21
C TRP A 204 -1.73 -7.05 -19.99
N HIS A 205 -0.54 -7.60 -20.20
CA HIS A 205 0.41 -7.87 -19.14
C HIS A 205 1.15 -6.60 -18.73
N GLU A 206 1.28 -6.41 -17.44
CA GLU A 206 2.07 -5.37 -16.81
C GLU A 206 2.86 -5.96 -15.63
N VAL A 207 3.85 -5.24 -15.17
CA VAL A 207 4.57 -5.49 -13.90
C VAL A 207 4.42 -4.31 -12.94
N THR A 208 3.91 -3.19 -13.44
CA THR A 208 3.63 -1.98 -12.68
C THR A 208 2.36 -1.34 -13.23
N THR A 209 1.37 -1.11 -12.37
CA THR A 209 0.13 -0.41 -12.75
C THR A 209 -0.06 0.86 -11.96
N ASP A 210 -0.48 1.92 -12.63
CA ASP A 210 -0.75 3.19 -11.95
C ASP A 210 -2.16 3.20 -11.35
N VAL A 211 -2.25 3.63 -10.09
CA VAL A 211 -3.50 3.88 -9.39
C VAL A 211 -3.62 5.38 -9.17
N ALA A 212 -4.35 6.06 -10.05
CA ALA A 212 -4.52 7.50 -9.94
C ALA A 212 -5.42 7.88 -8.76
N VAL A 213 -5.40 9.17 -8.38
CA VAL A 213 -6.23 9.70 -7.30
C VAL A 213 -7.71 9.42 -7.57
N GLY A 214 -8.42 8.89 -6.58
CA GLY A 214 -9.84 8.53 -6.69
C GLY A 214 -10.11 7.27 -7.51
N GLN A 215 -9.10 6.54 -7.97
CA GLN A 215 -9.28 5.35 -8.79
C GLN A 215 -9.10 4.05 -8.02
N MET A 216 -9.74 3.01 -8.53
CA MET A 216 -9.50 1.61 -8.16
C MET A 216 -8.82 0.87 -9.29
N ARG A 217 -7.97 -0.10 -8.94
CA ARG A 217 -7.37 -1.08 -9.85
C ARG A 217 -7.48 -2.47 -9.26
N GLN A 218 -7.68 -3.44 -10.12
CA GLN A 218 -7.65 -4.85 -9.78
C GLN A 218 -6.67 -5.54 -10.71
N ILE A 219 -5.71 -6.24 -10.13
CA ILE A 219 -4.73 -7.03 -10.87
C ILE A 219 -4.85 -8.49 -10.51
N GLU A 220 -4.55 -9.37 -11.46
CA GLU A 220 -4.55 -10.82 -11.27
C GLU A 220 -3.33 -11.45 -11.92
N PHE A 221 -2.74 -12.43 -11.23
CA PHE A 221 -1.61 -13.21 -11.70
C PHE A 221 -1.64 -14.63 -11.11
N VAL A 222 -0.82 -15.50 -11.66
CA VAL A 222 -0.54 -16.82 -11.08
C VAL A 222 0.79 -16.72 -10.33
N ALA A 223 0.81 -17.15 -9.07
CA ALA A 223 2.03 -17.17 -8.25
C ALA A 223 2.87 -18.40 -8.63
N ASP A 224 3.55 -18.37 -9.78
CA ASP A 224 4.22 -19.50 -10.39
C ASP A 224 5.72 -19.61 -10.06
N GLU A 225 6.28 -18.61 -9.39
CA GLU A 225 7.66 -18.62 -8.90
C GLU A 225 7.72 -18.57 -7.37
N GLU A 226 8.41 -19.54 -6.78
CA GLU A 226 8.59 -19.67 -5.34
C GLU A 226 9.60 -18.67 -4.79
N GLY A 227 9.32 -18.07 -3.62
CA GLY A 227 10.24 -17.12 -2.99
C GLY A 227 9.53 -16.03 -2.19
N ASP A 228 10.32 -15.03 -1.80
CA ASP A 228 9.84 -13.79 -1.19
C ASP A 228 10.02 -12.64 -2.19
N TRP A 229 8.91 -12.10 -2.66
CA TRP A 229 8.88 -11.10 -3.72
C TRP A 229 8.40 -9.77 -3.19
N ALA A 230 9.08 -8.69 -3.54
CA ALA A 230 8.65 -7.36 -3.16
C ALA A 230 7.35 -6.98 -3.87
N PHE A 231 6.41 -6.38 -3.14
CA PHE A 231 5.25 -5.67 -3.67
C PHE A 231 5.24 -4.27 -3.08
N HIS A 232 5.29 -3.24 -3.91
CA HIS A 232 5.48 -1.87 -3.41
C HIS A 232 5.02 -0.78 -4.38
N CYS A 233 4.83 0.43 -3.86
CA CYS A 233 4.73 1.63 -4.69
C CYS A 233 6.10 1.97 -5.28
N HIS A 234 6.18 2.27 -6.59
CA HIS A 234 7.45 2.56 -7.26
C HIS A 234 7.89 4.04 -7.15
N LYS A 235 7.16 4.86 -6.42
CA LYS A 235 7.66 6.16 -5.96
C LYS A 235 8.54 5.94 -4.73
N SER A 236 9.85 6.11 -4.87
CA SER A 236 10.82 5.73 -3.83
C SER A 236 10.58 6.41 -2.48
N HIS A 237 10.15 7.66 -2.46
CA HIS A 237 9.82 8.36 -1.21
C HIS A 237 8.55 7.82 -0.53
N HIS A 238 7.67 7.10 -1.22
CA HIS A 238 6.52 6.40 -0.63
C HIS A 238 6.90 5.08 0.06
N THR A 239 8.11 4.58 -0.18
CA THR A 239 8.64 3.36 0.44
C THR A 239 9.65 3.66 1.54
N MET A 240 9.49 4.79 2.21
CA MET A 240 10.32 5.21 3.34
C MET A 240 9.46 5.32 4.59
N ASN A 241 10.00 4.90 5.72
CA ASN A 241 9.40 5.14 7.03
C ASN A 241 9.76 6.55 7.53
N PRO A 242 9.06 7.09 8.58
CA PRO A 242 9.24 8.48 9.00
C PRO A 242 10.69 8.92 9.21
N MET A 243 11.51 8.05 9.80
CA MET A 243 12.92 8.37 10.03
C MET A 243 13.76 8.45 8.75
N GLY A 244 13.33 7.82 7.66
CA GLY A 244 14.05 7.83 6.38
C GLY A 244 13.96 9.15 5.63
N HIS A 245 12.94 9.97 5.91
CA HIS A 245 12.72 11.23 5.20
C HIS A 245 13.69 12.34 5.62
N ASP A 246 14.18 12.31 6.87
CA ASP A 246 14.98 13.39 7.46
C ASP A 246 16.45 13.01 7.72
N VAL A 247 16.89 11.81 7.30
CA VAL A 247 18.28 11.40 7.45
C VAL A 247 19.14 12.11 6.41
N PRO A 248 20.07 12.98 6.81
CA PRO A 248 20.96 13.65 5.88
C PRO A 248 21.88 12.64 5.18
N THR A 249 22.05 12.80 3.89
CA THR A 249 23.00 12.00 3.14
C THR A 249 24.44 12.38 3.52
N LEU A 250 25.28 11.38 3.79
CA LEU A 250 26.72 11.54 4.04
C LEU A 250 27.56 11.12 2.83
N ILE A 251 26.95 10.95 1.66
CA ILE A 251 27.66 10.59 0.42
C ILE A 251 28.70 11.68 0.10
N GLY A 252 29.97 11.26 -0.04
CA GLY A 252 31.09 12.15 -0.33
C GLY A 252 31.62 12.93 0.88
N VAL A 253 31.10 12.68 2.08
CA VAL A 253 31.58 13.27 3.33
C VAL A 253 32.44 12.25 4.07
N ASP A 254 33.66 12.62 4.45
CA ASP A 254 34.46 11.82 5.36
C ASP A 254 33.93 11.93 6.78
N HIS A 255 33.19 10.91 7.21
CA HIS A 255 32.63 10.81 8.54
C HIS A 255 33.29 9.71 9.39
N SER A 256 34.43 9.19 8.93
CA SER A 256 35.19 8.17 9.67
C SER A 256 35.53 8.62 11.08
N GLY A 257 35.18 7.78 12.07
CA GLY A 257 35.38 8.06 13.47
C GLY A 257 34.45 9.11 14.09
N LEU A 258 33.38 9.56 13.38
CA LEU A 258 32.41 10.52 13.90
C LEU A 258 31.65 9.93 15.09
N ALA A 259 31.16 8.70 14.98
CA ALA A 259 30.50 7.97 16.06
C ALA A 259 31.38 7.93 17.34
N LYS A 260 32.67 7.61 17.19
CA LYS A 260 33.62 7.58 18.30
C LYS A 260 33.82 8.95 18.97
N LYS A 261 33.77 10.03 18.18
CA LYS A 261 33.87 11.40 18.72
C LYS A 261 32.61 11.79 19.47
N PHE A 262 31.44 11.50 18.93
CA PHE A 262 30.16 11.82 19.57
C PHE A 262 29.95 11.01 20.86
N ASN A 263 30.21 9.72 20.85
CA ASN A 263 30.08 8.86 22.03
C ASN A 263 31.04 9.27 23.18
N LYS A 264 32.11 9.97 22.84
CA LYS A 264 33.03 10.52 23.83
C LYS A 264 32.46 11.76 24.54
N LEU A 265 31.60 12.52 23.85
CA LEU A 265 30.97 13.73 24.33
C LEU A 265 29.62 13.45 24.98
N ILE A 266 28.86 12.56 24.39
CA ILE A 266 27.51 12.16 24.82
C ILE A 266 27.50 10.64 24.81
N PRO A 267 27.76 9.98 25.96
CA PRO A 267 27.68 8.52 26.06
C PRO A 267 26.29 8.04 25.61
N ASP A 268 26.26 6.91 24.91
CA ASP A 268 25.05 6.28 24.36
C ASP A 268 24.33 7.07 23.25
N TYR A 269 24.93 8.14 22.73
CA TYR A 269 24.39 8.83 21.57
C TYR A 269 24.60 8.00 20.31
N MET A 270 23.51 7.67 19.64
CA MET A 270 23.56 6.97 18.35
C MET A 270 23.81 7.97 17.23
N VAL A 271 24.97 7.87 16.59
CA VAL A 271 25.26 8.62 15.36
C VAL A 271 24.57 7.90 14.21
N MET A 272 23.55 8.57 13.65
CA MET A 272 22.78 8.02 12.54
C MET A 272 23.43 8.36 11.21
N GLY A 273 23.28 7.44 10.23
CA GLY A 273 23.70 7.66 8.84
C GLY A 273 25.10 7.15 8.49
N GLU A 274 25.82 6.49 9.39
CA GLU A 274 27.09 5.85 9.06
C GLU A 274 26.88 4.69 8.06
N ARG A 275 25.79 3.92 8.25
CA ARG A 275 25.30 2.86 7.33
C ARG A 275 23.90 3.18 6.81
N GLY A 276 23.51 4.47 6.83
CA GLY A 276 22.17 4.92 6.44
C GLY A 276 21.07 4.34 7.33
N MET A 277 20.00 3.84 6.73
CA MET A 277 18.86 3.23 7.44
C MET A 277 19.25 1.96 8.19
N SER A 278 20.34 1.28 7.80
CA SER A 278 20.76 0.02 8.40
C SER A 278 21.17 0.16 9.88
N ASP A 279 21.69 1.31 10.29
CA ASP A 279 22.07 1.57 11.69
C ASP A 279 20.89 1.48 12.66
N MET A 280 19.67 1.65 12.15
CA MET A 280 18.46 1.74 12.95
C MET A 280 17.68 0.44 13.02
N VAL A 281 17.86 -0.45 12.04
CA VAL A 281 17.07 -1.67 11.91
C VAL A 281 17.57 -2.78 12.85
N GLU A 282 18.79 -2.68 13.36
CA GLU A 282 19.33 -3.64 14.33
C GLU A 282 18.67 -3.56 15.72
N MET A 283 17.81 -2.56 15.96
CA MET A 283 17.02 -2.46 17.18
C MET A 283 15.67 -3.17 17.00
N GLU A 284 15.61 -4.46 17.30
CA GLU A 284 14.35 -5.19 17.39
C GLU A 284 13.47 -4.58 18.51
N MET A 285 12.38 -3.96 18.11
CA MET A 285 11.34 -3.53 19.05
C MET A 285 10.01 -4.19 18.67
N PRO A 286 9.26 -4.76 19.64
CA PRO A 286 7.93 -5.23 19.35
C PRO A 286 7.06 -4.05 18.92
N ILE A 287 6.34 -4.23 17.81
CA ILE A 287 5.42 -3.23 17.27
C ILE A 287 4.03 -3.54 17.83
N PRO A 288 3.50 -2.74 18.77
CA PRO A 288 2.13 -2.90 19.25
C PRO A 288 1.11 -2.70 18.12
N ASP A 289 -0.08 -3.25 18.29
CA ASP A 289 -1.21 -2.96 17.39
C ASP A 289 -1.45 -1.46 17.29
N ASN A 290 -1.87 -1.00 16.11
CA ASN A 290 -2.09 0.41 15.78
C ASN A 290 -0.84 1.32 15.92
N THR A 291 0.33 0.75 15.77
CA THR A 291 1.59 1.51 15.77
C THR A 291 2.16 1.58 14.35
N VAL A 292 2.61 2.76 13.97
CA VAL A 292 3.40 2.97 12.76
C VAL A 292 4.88 2.83 13.13
N PRO A 293 5.61 1.83 12.60
CA PRO A 293 7.02 1.68 12.89
C PRO A 293 7.83 2.84 12.30
N MET A 294 8.77 3.35 13.07
CA MET A 294 9.66 4.41 12.59
C MET A 294 10.71 3.89 11.60
N MET A 295 11.00 2.61 11.67
CA MET A 295 12.07 1.93 10.94
C MET A 295 11.51 0.76 10.13
N THR A 296 12.29 0.31 9.15
CA THR A 296 11.98 -0.87 8.35
C THR A 296 12.17 -2.18 9.15
N GLY A 297 11.95 -3.33 8.51
CA GLY A 297 12.08 -4.66 9.13
C GLY A 297 13.36 -5.40 8.73
N GLN A 298 13.67 -6.48 9.47
CA GLN A 298 14.73 -7.41 9.14
C GLN A 298 14.28 -8.41 8.07
N GLY A 299 15.12 -8.61 7.07
CA GLY A 299 15.00 -9.65 6.06
C GLY A 299 16.00 -10.78 6.27
N PRO A 300 16.01 -11.79 5.39
CA PRO A 300 16.90 -12.95 5.52
C PRO A 300 18.39 -12.61 5.29
N PHE A 301 18.70 -11.47 4.71
CA PHE A 301 20.06 -11.02 4.40
C PHE A 301 20.44 -9.71 5.12
N GLY A 302 19.68 -9.31 6.11
CA GLY A 302 19.84 -8.05 6.83
C GLY A 302 18.62 -7.17 6.74
N SER A 303 18.81 -5.87 6.95
CA SER A 303 17.76 -4.86 6.84
C SER A 303 17.12 -4.84 5.46
N VAL A 304 15.82 -4.84 5.40
CA VAL A 304 15.10 -4.48 4.17
C VAL A 304 15.15 -2.96 4.03
N GLU A 305 15.77 -2.46 2.96
CA GLU A 305 15.94 -1.01 2.72
C GLU A 305 14.69 -0.34 2.14
N MET A 306 13.51 -0.91 2.43
CA MET A 306 12.21 -0.39 2.04
C MET A 306 11.25 -0.45 3.22
N GLY A 307 10.40 0.55 3.30
CA GLY A 307 9.33 0.69 4.29
C GLY A 307 8.08 1.28 3.65
N GLY A 308 7.28 2.05 4.38
CA GLY A 308 6.11 2.73 3.83
C GLY A 308 5.15 1.77 3.11
N MET A 309 4.82 2.12 1.88
CA MET A 309 3.98 1.32 0.97
C MET A 309 4.75 0.13 0.37
N PHE A 310 5.12 -0.80 1.21
CA PHE A 310 5.86 -2.02 0.87
C PHE A 310 5.29 -3.22 1.63
N SER A 311 5.26 -4.37 1.01
CA SER A 311 5.05 -5.67 1.65
C SER A 311 5.72 -6.79 0.84
N VAL A 312 5.63 -8.01 1.35
CA VAL A 312 6.28 -9.18 0.76
C VAL A 312 5.22 -10.18 0.31
N LEU A 313 5.25 -10.51 -0.97
CA LEU A 313 4.50 -11.65 -1.53
C LEU A 313 5.32 -12.91 -1.27
N LYS A 314 4.84 -13.78 -0.37
CA LYS A 314 5.49 -15.02 0.03
C LYS A 314 4.86 -16.20 -0.67
N VAL A 315 5.52 -16.73 -1.69
CA VAL A 315 5.07 -17.88 -2.47
C VAL A 315 5.74 -19.14 -1.94
N ARG A 316 4.96 -20.14 -1.52
CA ARG A 316 5.48 -21.39 -0.94
C ARG A 316 4.80 -22.62 -1.54
N ARG A 317 5.62 -23.61 -1.88
CA ARG A 317 5.16 -24.92 -2.38
C ARG A 317 4.47 -25.74 -1.29
N GLU A 318 5.00 -25.69 -0.08
CA GLU A 318 4.52 -26.50 1.06
C GLU A 318 3.31 -25.90 1.74
N GLN A 319 2.91 -24.67 1.40
CA GLN A 319 1.73 -24.04 1.98
C GLN A 319 0.48 -24.87 1.67
N LYS A 320 -0.28 -25.23 2.70
CA LYS A 320 -1.50 -26.00 2.52
C LYS A 320 -2.61 -25.11 1.96
N PRO A 321 -3.49 -25.65 1.12
CA PRO A 321 -4.69 -24.91 0.70
C PRO A 321 -5.47 -24.42 1.93
N GLY A 322 -5.79 -23.12 1.96
CA GLY A 322 -6.51 -22.49 3.06
C GLY A 322 -5.65 -22.14 4.29
N ASP A 323 -4.36 -22.49 4.30
CA ASP A 323 -3.43 -22.03 5.33
C ASP A 323 -2.71 -20.77 4.84
N TYR A 324 -3.02 -19.64 5.46
CA TYR A 324 -2.51 -18.33 5.06
C TYR A 324 -1.66 -17.67 6.14
N LYS A 325 -1.16 -18.47 7.10
CA LYS A 325 -0.19 -17.99 8.08
C LYS A 325 1.12 -17.61 7.41
N ASP A 326 1.82 -16.65 8.00
CA ASP A 326 3.15 -16.28 7.53
C ASP A 326 4.09 -17.50 7.60
N PRO A 327 4.65 -17.95 6.46
CA PRO A 327 5.56 -19.08 6.42
C PRO A 327 6.98 -18.76 6.90
N GLY A 328 7.24 -17.53 7.31
CA GLY A 328 8.59 -17.01 7.55
C GLY A 328 9.33 -16.68 6.25
N TRP A 329 10.62 -16.38 6.38
CA TRP A 329 11.48 -16.05 5.24
C TRP A 329 11.83 -17.27 4.40
N PHE A 330 11.92 -17.07 3.09
CA PHE A 330 12.30 -18.13 2.14
C PHE A 330 13.75 -18.57 2.35
N LYS A 331 13.95 -19.88 2.35
CA LYS A 331 15.29 -20.48 2.44
C LYS A 331 15.80 -20.79 1.03
N HIS A 332 16.66 -19.94 0.54
CA HIS A 332 17.23 -20.12 -0.79
C HIS A 332 18.07 -21.39 -0.88
N PRO A 333 17.93 -22.22 -1.92
CA PRO A 333 18.82 -23.33 -2.19
C PRO A 333 20.26 -22.83 -2.36
N ALA A 334 21.22 -23.68 -2.01
CA ALA A 334 22.64 -23.34 -2.15
C ALA A 334 22.97 -22.99 -3.62
N GLY A 335 23.68 -21.88 -3.82
CA GLY A 335 24.12 -21.40 -5.14
C GLY A 335 23.06 -20.67 -5.96
N THR A 336 21.88 -20.37 -5.38
CA THR A 336 20.81 -19.62 -6.07
C THR A 336 20.73 -18.15 -5.65
N VAL A 337 21.58 -17.71 -4.74
CA VAL A 337 21.69 -16.31 -4.33
C VAL A 337 22.88 -15.67 -5.02
N ALA A 338 22.71 -14.42 -5.46
CA ALA A 338 23.82 -13.63 -5.98
C ALA A 338 24.94 -13.52 -4.93
N HIS A 339 26.17 -13.66 -5.36
CA HIS A 339 27.35 -13.70 -4.48
C HIS A 339 28.50 -12.91 -5.09
N GLU A 340 29.53 -12.62 -4.29
CA GLU A 340 30.75 -11.99 -4.76
C GLU A 340 31.43 -12.86 -5.80
N TYR A 341 31.73 -12.27 -6.96
CA TYR A 341 32.47 -12.95 -8.01
C TYR A 341 33.98 -12.71 -7.84
N THR A 342 34.72 -13.79 -7.62
CA THR A 342 36.18 -13.76 -7.42
C THR A 342 36.97 -14.34 -8.60
N GLY A 343 36.26 -14.71 -9.69
CA GLY A 343 36.90 -15.27 -10.88
C GLY A 343 37.51 -14.19 -11.80
N PRO A 344 38.18 -14.60 -12.89
CA PRO A 344 38.67 -13.66 -13.89
C PRO A 344 37.50 -12.98 -14.60
N MET A 345 37.55 -11.65 -14.73
CA MET A 345 36.54 -10.88 -15.47
C MET A 345 36.59 -11.31 -16.94
N ALA A 346 35.41 -11.69 -17.46
CA ALA A 346 35.26 -11.92 -18.87
C ALA A 346 35.49 -10.59 -19.63
N GLU A 347 36.21 -10.63 -20.74
CA GLU A 347 36.24 -9.45 -21.60
C GLU A 347 34.81 -9.05 -22.00
N PRO A 348 34.48 -7.74 -21.99
CA PRO A 348 33.17 -7.28 -22.46
C PRO A 348 32.90 -7.84 -23.85
N ALA A 349 31.77 -8.51 -24.04
CA ALA A 349 31.36 -8.97 -25.37
C ALA A 349 31.40 -7.75 -26.29
N ARG A 350 32.26 -7.79 -27.30
CA ARG A 350 32.24 -6.78 -28.37
C ARG A 350 30.97 -7.08 -29.17
N PHE A 351 29.95 -6.26 -28.99
CA PHE A 351 28.81 -6.28 -29.91
C PHE A 351 29.35 -5.93 -31.29
N SER A 352 29.49 -6.92 -32.14
CA SER A 352 29.75 -6.69 -33.57
C SER A 352 28.52 -5.94 -34.10
N ALA A 353 28.73 -4.73 -34.58
CA ALA A 353 27.71 -3.89 -35.20
C ALA A 353 27.29 -4.39 -36.61
N GLU A 354 27.30 -5.68 -36.83
CA GLU A 354 26.78 -6.27 -38.05
C GLU A 354 25.28 -6.52 -37.85
N GLY A 355 24.46 -5.56 -38.27
CA GLY A 355 23.02 -5.72 -38.44
C GLY A 355 22.08 -4.78 -37.67
N GLY A 356 22.53 -3.83 -36.90
CA GLY A 356 21.65 -2.93 -36.15
C GLY A 356 21.87 -1.46 -36.54
N GLN A 357 20.81 -0.73 -36.84
CA GLN A 357 20.85 0.73 -36.97
C GLN A 357 21.44 1.32 -35.69
N SER A 358 22.51 2.12 -35.85
CA SER A 358 23.18 2.78 -34.73
C SER A 358 22.21 3.69 -33.97
N MET A 359 22.05 3.45 -32.68
CA MET A 359 21.40 4.43 -31.81
C MET A 359 22.16 5.77 -31.89
N PRO A 360 21.46 6.91 -31.96
CA PRO A 360 22.11 8.19 -31.96
C PRO A 360 22.95 8.41 -30.70
N ARG A 361 24.22 8.70 -30.83
CA ARG A 361 25.10 9.05 -29.71
C ARG A 361 24.56 10.33 -29.06
N VAL A 362 24.16 10.24 -27.81
CA VAL A 362 23.94 11.44 -26.99
C VAL A 362 25.28 12.11 -26.80
N ARG A 363 25.45 13.28 -27.41
CA ARG A 363 26.62 14.13 -27.17
C ARG A 363 26.54 14.66 -25.73
N LYS A 364 27.62 14.49 -24.99
CA LYS A 364 27.81 15.11 -23.67
C LYS A 364 27.84 16.62 -23.79
#